data_cabba14823b7a508c61a383aa2bf08c5
#
_entry.id   cabba14823b7a508c61a383aa2bf08c5
#
_cell.length_a   1.000
_cell.length_b   1.000
_cell.length_c   1.000
_cell.angle_alpha   90.00
_cell.angle_beta   90.00
_cell.angle_gamma   90.00
#
_symmetry.space_group_name_H-M   'P 1'
#
loop_
_entity.id
_entity.type
_entity.pdbx_description
1 polymer ?
#
loop_
_entity_poly.entity_id
_entity_poly.type
_entity_poly.pdbx_seq_one_letter_code
_entity_poly.pdbx_strand_id
1 'polypeptide(L)'
;MISKELSIRLKKAADKYEKPEFIKNDPIQFPHRFSSKCDIEISGLLTAIMSFGNRKQIIAKAEILHGMMCGEPREYILTRAYESRFPAGKTESFYRMLSYGAFRNIFDILYNVYANFPDLESYMQTLEGSPMERMCQFLKVSSKSPQKKINMFLRWMVRKDSPVDFGIWQRFSPAELIIPLDTHVVQMAHKTGITDSETYSLAAARKITETLSDVFPGDPVRGDFALFGAGVDDKF
;
A
#
# COMPACT_ATOMS: atom_id res chain seq x y z
N MET A 1 -10.33 24.48 6.89
CA MET A 1 -11.56 23.93 6.25
C MET A 1 -11.42 24.04 4.73
N ILE A 2 -11.70 22.96 4.03
CA ILE A 2 -11.70 22.90 2.56
C ILE A 2 -12.93 23.69 2.02
N SER A 3 -12.75 24.44 0.92
CA SER A 3 -13.87 25.11 0.26
C SER A 3 -14.83 24.06 -0.34
N LYS A 4 -16.12 24.42 -0.42
CA LYS A 4 -17.14 23.56 -1.03
C LYS A 4 -16.81 23.20 -2.49
N GLU A 5 -16.25 24.16 -3.22
CA GLU A 5 -15.81 23.97 -4.61
C GLU A 5 -14.68 22.93 -4.71
N LEU A 6 -13.64 23.05 -3.88
CA LEU A 6 -12.53 22.10 -3.86
C LEU A 6 -13.02 20.71 -3.45
N SER A 7 -13.91 20.59 -2.47
CA SER A 7 -14.51 19.31 -2.06
C SER A 7 -15.23 18.63 -3.24
N ILE A 8 -16.01 19.37 -4.03
CA ILE A 8 -16.68 18.83 -5.22
C ILE A 8 -15.67 18.36 -6.26
N ARG A 9 -14.60 19.13 -6.50
CA ARG A 9 -13.54 18.77 -7.47
C ARG A 9 -12.81 17.50 -7.04
N LEU A 10 -12.45 17.37 -5.77
CA LEU A 10 -11.78 16.19 -5.23
C LEU A 10 -12.67 14.93 -5.36
N LYS A 11 -13.97 15.04 -5.03
CA LYS A 11 -14.91 13.92 -5.21
C LYS A 11 -15.01 13.48 -6.67
N LYS A 12 -15.16 14.42 -7.59
CA LYS A 12 -15.21 14.13 -9.04
C LYS A 12 -13.91 13.47 -9.54
N ALA A 13 -12.74 13.92 -9.03
CA ALA A 13 -11.47 13.33 -9.40
C ALA A 13 -11.35 11.89 -8.85
N ALA A 14 -11.74 11.66 -7.59
CA ALA A 14 -11.78 10.30 -7.04
C ALA A 14 -12.69 9.39 -7.88
N ASP A 15 -13.92 9.81 -8.18
CA ASP A 15 -14.87 9.05 -9.01
C ASP A 15 -14.35 8.75 -10.43
N LYS A 16 -13.50 9.61 -10.97
CA LYS A 16 -12.89 9.42 -12.29
C LYS A 16 -11.78 8.37 -12.29
N TYR A 17 -10.96 8.34 -11.23
CA TYR A 17 -9.75 7.50 -11.18
C TYR A 17 -9.95 6.21 -10.38
N GLU A 18 -10.87 6.15 -9.44
CA GLU A 18 -11.23 4.94 -8.72
C GLU A 18 -12.15 4.05 -9.56
N LYS A 19 -11.58 3.40 -10.57
CA LYS A 19 -12.30 2.53 -11.53
C LYS A 19 -11.50 1.26 -11.81
N PRO A 20 -12.15 0.17 -12.27
CA PRO A 20 -11.46 -1.08 -12.59
C PRO A 20 -10.32 -0.93 -13.60
N GLU A 21 -10.41 0.05 -14.50
CA GLU A 21 -9.38 0.33 -15.49
C GLU A 21 -8.05 0.75 -14.86
N PHE A 22 -8.09 1.34 -13.67
CA PHE A 22 -6.89 1.72 -12.90
C PHE A 22 -6.00 0.51 -12.63
N ILE A 23 -6.61 -0.65 -12.35
CA ILE A 23 -5.91 -1.89 -11.98
C ILE A 23 -4.92 -2.32 -13.06
N LYS A 24 -5.29 -2.21 -14.34
CA LYS A 24 -4.51 -2.76 -15.48
C LYS A 24 -3.07 -2.24 -15.56
N ASN A 25 -2.86 -1.00 -15.16
CA ASN A 25 -1.57 -0.32 -15.29
C ASN A 25 -0.93 0.01 -13.93
N ASP A 26 -1.49 -0.48 -12.85
CA ASP A 26 -1.01 -0.25 -11.49
C ASP A 26 -0.45 -1.54 -10.87
N PRO A 27 0.53 -1.47 -9.97
CA PRO A 27 1.03 -2.65 -9.25
C PRO A 27 -0.05 -3.46 -8.53
N ILE A 28 -1.18 -2.87 -8.13
CA ILE A 28 -2.30 -3.59 -7.51
C ILE A 28 -2.84 -4.73 -8.40
N GLN A 29 -2.54 -4.73 -9.71
CA GLN A 29 -2.92 -5.82 -10.62
C GLN A 29 -2.42 -7.20 -10.16
N PHE A 30 -1.32 -7.25 -9.41
CA PHE A 30 -0.74 -8.53 -8.98
C PHE A 30 -1.58 -9.22 -7.92
N PRO A 31 -1.96 -8.61 -6.78
CA PRO A 31 -2.87 -9.25 -5.85
C PRO A 31 -4.27 -9.51 -6.44
N HIS A 32 -4.71 -8.77 -7.47
CA HIS A 32 -5.96 -9.07 -8.19
C HIS A 32 -5.94 -10.39 -8.99
N ARG A 33 -4.80 -11.06 -9.10
CA ARG A 33 -4.71 -12.40 -9.72
C ARG A 33 -5.18 -13.52 -8.81
N PHE A 34 -5.43 -13.22 -7.53
CA PHE A 34 -5.74 -14.20 -6.50
C PHE A 34 -7.14 -13.99 -5.93
N SER A 35 -7.72 -15.06 -5.38
CA SER A 35 -9.03 -15.05 -4.70
C SER A 35 -8.93 -15.42 -3.22
N SER A 36 -7.88 -16.13 -2.82
CA SER A 36 -7.62 -16.47 -1.43
C SER A 36 -7.13 -15.24 -0.67
N LYS A 37 -7.67 -14.98 0.53
CA LYS A 37 -7.26 -13.86 1.39
C LYS A 37 -5.74 -13.86 1.64
N CYS A 38 -5.18 -15.01 1.99
CA CYS A 38 -3.75 -15.12 2.29
C CYS A 38 -2.88 -14.82 1.06
N ASP A 39 -3.27 -15.29 -0.13
CA ASP A 39 -2.52 -15.04 -1.35
C ASP A 39 -2.60 -13.57 -1.78
N ILE A 40 -3.76 -12.93 -1.60
CA ILE A 40 -3.94 -11.48 -1.81
C ILE A 40 -3.06 -10.69 -0.85
N GLU A 41 -3.02 -11.05 0.45
CA GLU A 41 -2.18 -10.41 1.46
C GLU A 41 -0.69 -10.51 1.12
N ILE A 42 -0.20 -11.71 0.80
CA ILE A 42 1.21 -11.95 0.45
C ILE A 42 1.59 -11.20 -0.82
N SER A 43 0.82 -11.39 -1.89
CA SER A 43 1.03 -10.71 -3.16
C SER A 43 0.98 -9.20 -3.00
N GLY A 44 -0.03 -8.69 -2.29
CA GLY A 44 -0.22 -7.26 -2.04
C GLY A 44 0.94 -6.66 -1.26
N LEU A 45 1.38 -7.30 -0.19
CA LEU A 45 2.51 -6.81 0.63
C LEU A 45 3.81 -6.77 -0.18
N LEU A 46 4.15 -7.85 -0.85
CA LEU A 46 5.39 -7.95 -1.64
C LEU A 46 5.38 -6.91 -2.78
N THR A 47 4.23 -6.73 -3.43
CA THR A 47 4.06 -5.73 -4.49
C THR A 47 4.17 -4.30 -3.94
N ALA A 48 3.52 -4.01 -2.82
CA ALA A 48 3.59 -2.69 -2.19
C ALA A 48 5.03 -2.33 -1.76
N ILE A 49 5.78 -3.28 -1.20
CA ILE A 49 7.18 -3.09 -0.81
C ILE A 49 8.06 -2.72 -2.02
N MET A 50 7.78 -3.28 -3.21
CA MET A 50 8.48 -2.94 -4.45
C MET A 50 7.98 -1.66 -5.12
N SER A 51 6.85 -1.08 -4.70
CA SER A 51 6.21 0.04 -5.40
C SER A 51 6.90 1.38 -5.14
N PHE A 52 8.14 1.50 -5.64
CA PHE A 52 8.93 2.74 -5.66
C PHE A 52 9.81 2.82 -6.91
N GLY A 53 9.90 4.01 -7.49
CA GLY A 53 10.63 4.26 -8.73
C GLY A 53 9.74 4.19 -9.97
N ASN A 54 10.28 3.74 -11.09
CA ASN A 54 9.57 3.70 -12.36
C ASN A 54 8.54 2.57 -12.40
N ARG A 55 7.29 2.90 -12.74
CA ARG A 55 6.16 1.95 -12.77
C ARG A 55 6.40 0.73 -13.66
N LYS A 56 6.97 0.92 -14.86
CA LYS A 56 7.28 -0.19 -15.77
C LYS A 56 8.28 -1.18 -15.15
N GLN A 57 9.30 -0.65 -14.46
CA GLN A 57 10.28 -1.48 -13.75
C GLN A 57 9.66 -2.21 -12.55
N ILE A 58 8.75 -1.55 -11.81
CA ILE A 58 8.00 -2.19 -10.71
C ILE A 58 7.23 -3.39 -11.26
N ILE A 59 6.41 -3.18 -12.28
CA ILE A 59 5.58 -4.23 -12.90
C ILE A 59 6.46 -5.37 -13.42
N ALA A 60 7.51 -5.08 -14.19
CA ALA A 60 8.39 -6.11 -14.72
C ALA A 60 9.06 -6.95 -13.61
N LYS A 61 9.48 -6.32 -12.51
CA LYS A 61 10.12 -7.03 -11.41
C LYS A 61 9.13 -7.79 -10.53
N ALA A 62 7.93 -7.24 -10.33
CA ALA A 62 6.84 -7.93 -9.67
C ALA A 62 6.40 -9.18 -10.44
N GLU A 63 6.36 -9.12 -11.79
CA GLU A 63 6.09 -10.30 -12.63
C GLU A 63 7.08 -11.44 -12.37
N ILE A 64 8.38 -11.11 -12.33
CA ILE A 64 9.43 -12.09 -12.01
C ILE A 64 9.20 -12.71 -10.63
N LEU A 65 8.89 -11.89 -9.62
CA LEU A 65 8.66 -12.37 -8.25
C LEU A 65 7.41 -13.27 -8.18
N HIS A 66 6.31 -12.86 -8.80
CA HIS A 66 5.08 -13.65 -8.83
C HIS A 66 5.23 -14.95 -9.62
N GLY A 67 6.02 -14.92 -10.71
CA GLY A 67 6.37 -16.13 -11.45
C GLY A 67 7.10 -17.19 -10.60
N MET A 68 7.93 -16.76 -9.63
CA MET A 68 8.60 -17.67 -8.69
C MET A 68 7.62 -18.34 -7.71
N MET A 69 6.48 -17.71 -7.40
CA MET A 69 5.45 -18.26 -6.52
C MET A 69 4.47 -19.20 -7.21
N CYS A 70 4.58 -19.36 -8.53
CA CYS A 70 3.80 -20.33 -9.34
C CYS A 70 2.28 -20.26 -9.13
N GLY A 71 1.73 -19.09 -8.82
CA GLY A 71 0.29 -18.92 -8.57
C GLY A 71 -0.16 -19.29 -7.14
N GLU A 72 0.73 -19.72 -6.27
CA GLU A 72 0.43 -20.20 -4.92
C GLU A 72 1.30 -19.48 -3.87
N PRO A 73 1.13 -18.17 -3.64
CA PRO A 73 1.95 -17.39 -2.72
C PRO A 73 2.02 -17.97 -1.31
N ARG A 74 0.88 -18.41 -0.73
CA ARG A 74 0.85 -18.97 0.62
C ARG A 74 1.64 -20.28 0.70
N GLU A 75 1.47 -21.16 -0.26
CA GLU A 75 2.21 -22.43 -0.31
C GLU A 75 3.71 -22.19 -0.50
N TYR A 76 4.09 -21.26 -1.37
CA TYR A 76 5.48 -20.83 -1.56
C TYR A 76 6.14 -20.36 -0.26
N ILE A 77 5.38 -19.66 0.61
CA ILE A 77 5.85 -19.26 1.94
C ILE A 77 5.94 -20.45 2.89
N LEU A 78 4.88 -21.27 3.01
CA LEU A 78 4.81 -22.36 3.99
C LEU A 78 5.78 -23.50 3.71
N THR A 79 6.05 -23.79 2.45
CA THR A 79 7.07 -24.80 2.04
C THR A 79 8.49 -24.26 2.08
N ARG A 80 8.65 -22.93 2.34
CA ARG A 80 9.94 -22.24 2.30
C ARG A 80 10.66 -22.34 0.96
N ALA A 81 9.93 -22.52 -0.13
CA ALA A 81 10.48 -22.63 -1.49
C ALA A 81 11.32 -21.40 -1.89
N TYR A 82 11.09 -20.26 -1.26
CA TYR A 82 11.87 -19.03 -1.44
C TYR A 82 13.35 -19.15 -1.04
N GLU A 83 13.73 -20.09 -0.17
CA GLU A 83 15.10 -20.19 0.35
C GLU A 83 16.15 -20.41 -0.74
N SER A 84 15.82 -21.22 -1.73
CA SER A 84 16.70 -21.50 -2.87
C SER A 84 16.93 -20.27 -3.77
N ARG A 85 15.93 -19.40 -3.87
CA ARG A 85 15.98 -18.20 -4.71
C ARG A 85 16.48 -16.98 -3.99
N PHE A 86 16.23 -16.90 -2.68
CA PHE A 86 16.57 -15.78 -1.81
C PHE A 86 17.46 -16.27 -0.65
N PRO A 87 18.76 -16.51 -0.88
CA PRO A 87 19.68 -16.95 0.17
C PRO A 87 19.81 -15.93 1.29
N ALA A 88 19.87 -16.39 2.53
CA ALA A 88 20.07 -15.53 3.70
C ALA A 88 21.37 -14.72 3.58
N GLY A 89 21.32 -13.45 3.98
CA GLY A 89 22.48 -12.56 3.97
C GLY A 89 22.98 -12.12 2.58
N LYS A 90 22.36 -12.54 1.48
CA LYS A 90 22.76 -12.14 0.13
C LYS A 90 22.50 -10.64 -0.07
N THR A 91 23.57 -9.85 -0.24
CA THR A 91 23.53 -8.39 -0.37
C THR A 91 23.27 -7.88 -1.77
N GLU A 92 23.38 -8.75 -2.79
CA GLU A 92 23.07 -8.41 -4.18
C GLU A 92 21.64 -7.88 -4.31
N SER A 93 21.46 -6.85 -5.16
CA SER A 93 20.14 -6.24 -5.39
C SER A 93 19.22 -7.18 -6.15
N PHE A 94 18.06 -7.46 -5.59
CA PHE A 94 16.94 -8.02 -6.34
C PHE A 94 16.17 -6.93 -7.07
N TYR A 95 15.87 -5.83 -6.38
CA TYR A 95 15.20 -4.67 -6.97
C TYR A 95 15.68 -3.39 -6.30
N ARG A 96 16.45 -2.55 -7.03
CA ARG A 96 16.97 -1.27 -6.55
C ARG A 96 17.74 -1.45 -5.22
N MET A 97 17.28 -0.82 -4.14
CA MET A 97 17.89 -0.95 -2.80
C MET A 97 17.44 -2.20 -2.02
N LEU A 98 16.51 -2.99 -2.56
CA LEU A 98 16.07 -4.24 -1.93
C LEU A 98 16.93 -5.41 -2.40
N SER A 99 17.74 -5.94 -1.51
CA SER A 99 18.58 -7.12 -1.78
C SER A 99 17.78 -8.43 -1.71
N TYR A 100 18.36 -9.50 -2.25
CA TYR A 100 17.85 -10.88 -2.05
C TYR A 100 17.70 -11.23 -0.57
N GLY A 101 18.67 -10.84 0.27
CA GLY A 101 18.61 -11.07 1.72
C GLY A 101 17.51 -10.25 2.39
N ALA A 102 17.22 -9.03 1.93
CA ALA A 102 16.09 -8.25 2.44
C ALA A 102 14.75 -8.94 2.13
N PHE A 103 14.57 -9.47 0.92
CA PHE A 103 13.39 -10.27 0.58
C PHE A 103 13.31 -11.56 1.39
N ARG A 104 14.46 -12.25 1.61
CA ARG A 104 14.52 -13.42 2.48
C ARG A 104 13.96 -13.11 3.88
N ASN A 105 14.37 -12.02 4.48
CA ASN A 105 13.87 -11.61 5.80
C ASN A 105 12.35 -11.37 5.79
N ILE A 106 11.81 -10.79 4.72
CA ILE A 106 10.36 -10.59 4.59
C ILE A 106 9.63 -11.93 4.48
N PHE A 107 10.15 -12.87 3.70
CA PHE A 107 9.58 -14.21 3.57
C PHE A 107 9.64 -14.98 4.90
N ASP A 108 10.73 -14.89 5.64
CA ASP A 108 10.86 -15.55 6.95
C ASP A 108 9.87 -14.97 7.98
N ILE A 109 9.62 -13.65 7.94
CA ILE A 109 8.59 -13.00 8.76
C ILE A 109 7.20 -13.50 8.35
N LEU A 110 6.89 -13.56 7.06
CA LEU A 110 5.62 -14.08 6.53
C LEU A 110 5.43 -15.56 6.90
N TYR A 111 6.47 -16.38 6.77
CA TYR A 111 6.42 -17.77 7.20
C TYR A 111 5.99 -17.89 8.67
N ASN A 112 6.60 -17.12 9.56
CA ASN A 112 6.25 -17.15 10.98
C ASN A 112 4.78 -16.76 11.24
N VAL A 113 4.23 -15.85 10.46
CA VAL A 113 2.82 -15.48 10.57
C VAL A 113 1.93 -16.61 10.07
N TYR A 114 2.08 -17.06 8.83
CA TYR A 114 1.17 -18.04 8.22
C TYR A 114 1.30 -19.46 8.78
N ALA A 115 2.42 -19.77 9.46
CA ALA A 115 2.57 -21.02 10.21
C ALA A 115 1.81 -21.02 11.55
N ASN A 116 1.49 -19.86 12.13
CA ASN A 116 0.92 -19.74 13.47
C ASN A 116 -0.43 -19.03 13.50
N PHE A 117 -0.82 -18.31 12.44
CA PHE A 117 -2.05 -17.54 12.35
C PHE A 117 -2.81 -17.87 11.05
N PRO A 118 -4.13 -17.76 11.03
CA PRO A 118 -4.92 -18.05 9.84
C PRO A 118 -4.64 -17.08 8.69
N ASP A 119 -4.34 -15.81 9.00
CA ASP A 119 -4.06 -14.74 8.06
C ASP A 119 -3.28 -13.60 8.71
N LEU A 120 -2.79 -12.67 7.90
CA LEU A 120 -1.99 -11.52 8.37
C LEU A 120 -2.83 -10.56 9.20
N GLU A 121 -4.10 -10.34 8.87
CA GLU A 121 -5.00 -9.49 9.65
C GLU A 121 -5.13 -10.00 11.09
N SER A 122 -5.29 -11.31 11.28
CA SER A 122 -5.39 -11.93 12.60
C SER A 122 -4.13 -11.74 13.43
N TYR A 123 -2.96 -11.84 12.79
CA TYR A 123 -1.70 -11.51 13.47
C TYR A 123 -1.62 -10.02 13.83
N MET A 124 -2.05 -9.11 12.93
CA MET A 124 -2.07 -7.67 13.23
C MET A 124 -2.92 -7.32 14.46
N GLN A 125 -3.95 -8.10 14.78
CA GLN A 125 -4.77 -7.88 15.97
C GLN A 125 -4.04 -8.22 17.30
N THR A 126 -2.95 -8.95 17.25
CA THR A 126 -2.12 -9.23 18.43
C THR A 126 -1.14 -8.11 18.78
N LEU A 127 -0.96 -7.14 17.86
CA LEU A 127 -0.08 -6.00 18.03
C LEU A 127 -0.86 -4.77 18.51
N GLU A 128 -0.16 -3.82 19.14
CA GLU A 128 -0.75 -2.58 19.63
C GLU A 128 -0.45 -1.38 18.71
N GLY A 129 -1.30 -0.37 18.76
CA GLY A 129 -1.16 0.86 18.00
C GLY A 129 -2.07 0.94 16.76
N SER A 130 -1.89 2.00 15.98
CA SER A 130 -2.59 2.21 14.71
C SER A 130 -2.23 1.14 13.67
N PRO A 131 -3.05 0.94 12.61
CA PRO A 131 -2.75 -0.03 11.55
C PRO A 131 -1.33 0.13 10.97
N MET A 132 -0.89 1.37 10.74
CA MET A 132 0.47 1.66 10.26
C MET A 132 1.55 1.25 11.26
N GLU A 133 1.36 1.54 12.55
CA GLU A 133 2.33 1.20 13.60
C GLU A 133 2.45 -0.31 13.77
N ARG A 134 1.34 -1.06 13.73
CA ARG A 134 1.33 -2.53 13.76
C ARG A 134 2.10 -3.11 12.55
N MET A 135 1.88 -2.60 11.35
CA MET A 135 2.65 -3.02 10.17
C MET A 135 4.14 -2.66 10.27
N CYS A 136 4.47 -1.53 10.88
CA CYS A 136 5.87 -1.16 11.13
C CYS A 136 6.55 -2.12 12.12
N GLN A 137 5.85 -2.53 13.19
CA GLN A 137 6.32 -3.54 14.13
C GLN A 137 6.56 -4.88 13.43
N PHE A 138 5.59 -5.34 12.65
CA PHE A 138 5.67 -6.56 11.86
C PHE A 138 6.88 -6.57 10.93
N LEU A 139 7.09 -5.51 10.15
CA LEU A 139 8.20 -5.39 9.21
C LEU A 139 9.52 -4.94 9.85
N LYS A 140 9.53 -4.67 11.16
CA LYS A 140 10.68 -4.18 11.93
C LYS A 140 11.28 -2.89 11.34
N VAL A 141 10.41 -1.96 10.93
CA VAL A 141 10.79 -0.65 10.40
C VAL A 141 10.29 0.48 11.29
N SER A 142 10.92 1.67 11.16
CA SER A 142 10.53 2.83 11.95
C SER A 142 9.16 3.37 11.55
N SER A 143 8.29 3.66 12.52
CA SER A 143 7.01 4.34 12.32
C SER A 143 7.10 5.87 12.27
N LYS A 144 8.32 6.44 12.35
CA LYS A 144 8.54 7.90 12.37
C LYS A 144 8.49 8.57 11.00
N SER A 145 8.43 7.80 9.91
CA SER A 145 8.35 8.30 8.54
C SER A 145 6.96 8.03 7.92
N PRO A 146 6.60 8.66 6.79
CA PRO A 146 5.26 8.52 6.17
C PRO A 146 4.88 7.10 5.74
N GLN A 147 5.84 6.19 5.62
CA GLN A 147 5.64 4.78 5.29
C GLN A 147 4.67 4.54 4.10
N LYS A 148 4.90 5.25 2.98
CA LYS A 148 4.05 5.18 1.78
C LYS A 148 3.65 3.75 1.41
N LYS A 149 4.61 2.82 1.37
CA LYS A 149 4.38 1.43 0.93
C LYS A 149 3.46 0.67 1.88
N ILE A 150 3.63 0.87 3.17
CA ILE A 150 2.79 0.28 4.22
C ILE A 150 1.37 0.85 4.12
N ASN A 151 1.24 2.18 4.03
CA ASN A 151 -0.06 2.82 3.94
C ASN A 151 -0.79 2.48 2.63
N MET A 152 -0.07 2.27 1.53
CA MET A 152 -0.64 1.79 0.27
C MET A 152 -1.16 0.35 0.40
N PHE A 153 -0.39 -0.56 1.02
CA PHE A 153 -0.84 -1.91 1.32
C PHE A 153 -2.08 -1.91 2.22
N LEU A 154 -2.07 -1.12 3.30
CA LEU A 154 -3.21 -0.98 4.21
C LEU A 154 -4.45 -0.45 3.49
N ARG A 155 -4.30 0.55 2.60
CA ARG A 155 -5.40 1.04 1.77
C ARG A 155 -6.00 -0.10 0.97
N TRP A 156 -5.18 -0.89 0.28
CA TRP A 156 -5.64 -2.03 -0.52
C TRP A 156 -6.40 -3.06 0.31
N MET A 157 -5.92 -3.39 1.50
CA MET A 157 -6.52 -4.43 2.34
C MET A 157 -7.77 -3.99 3.08
N VAL A 158 -7.86 -2.72 3.50
CA VAL A 158 -8.87 -2.24 4.46
C VAL A 158 -10.05 -1.51 3.78
N ARG A 159 -9.81 -0.75 2.69
CA ARG A 159 -10.87 0.04 2.07
C ARG A 159 -11.91 -0.85 1.41
N LYS A 160 -13.16 -0.70 1.88
CA LYS A 160 -14.36 -1.40 1.38
C LYS A 160 -15.04 -0.60 0.27
N ASP A 161 -15.92 -1.25 -0.45
CA ASP A 161 -16.79 -0.64 -1.46
C ASP A 161 -16.01 0.09 -2.57
N SER A 162 -14.79 -0.37 -2.85
CA SER A 162 -13.92 0.14 -3.91
C SER A 162 -13.85 -0.86 -5.08
N PRO A 163 -13.94 -0.39 -6.34
CA PRO A 163 -13.70 -1.26 -7.50
C PRO A 163 -12.20 -1.58 -7.71
N VAL A 164 -11.32 -1.00 -6.90
CA VAL A 164 -9.85 -1.11 -7.00
C VAL A 164 -9.25 -1.80 -5.79
N ASP A 165 -9.58 -1.34 -4.58
CA ASP A 165 -9.06 -1.89 -3.33
C ASP A 165 -9.88 -3.11 -2.90
N PHE A 166 -9.30 -4.03 -2.13
CA PHE A 166 -9.91 -5.34 -1.82
C PHE A 166 -10.90 -5.30 -0.65
N GLY A 167 -10.64 -4.49 0.37
CA GLY A 167 -11.47 -4.41 1.58
C GLY A 167 -11.64 -5.74 2.32
N ILE A 168 -10.67 -6.64 2.23
CA ILE A 168 -10.71 -7.99 2.84
C ILE A 168 -10.34 -8.00 4.32
N TRP A 169 -9.73 -6.92 4.83
CA TRP A 169 -9.49 -6.74 6.25
C TRP A 169 -10.70 -6.08 6.91
N GLN A 170 -11.40 -6.84 7.75
CA GLN A 170 -12.67 -6.43 8.34
C GLN A 170 -12.54 -5.80 9.73
N ARG A 171 -11.38 -6.00 10.39
CA ARG A 171 -11.13 -5.59 11.76
C ARG A 171 -10.47 -4.21 11.89
N PHE A 172 -10.25 -3.54 10.75
CA PHE A 172 -9.73 -2.18 10.67
C PHE A 172 -10.72 -1.29 9.92
N SER A 173 -10.74 -0.01 10.30
CA SER A 173 -11.56 1.00 9.63
C SER A 173 -10.73 1.81 8.63
N PRO A 174 -11.25 2.15 7.44
CA PRO A 174 -10.60 3.10 6.54
C PRO A 174 -10.32 4.46 7.21
N ALA A 175 -11.13 4.85 8.20
CA ALA A 175 -10.93 6.10 8.96
C ALA A 175 -9.64 6.12 9.81
N GLU A 176 -9.05 4.94 10.10
CA GLU A 176 -7.80 4.82 10.86
C GLU A 176 -6.55 4.90 9.97
N LEU A 177 -6.74 4.90 8.66
CA LEU A 177 -5.64 4.86 7.70
C LEU A 177 -5.05 6.25 7.46
N ILE A 178 -3.78 6.26 7.08
CA ILE A 178 -3.04 7.45 6.67
C ILE A 178 -2.82 7.37 5.16
N ILE A 179 -2.97 8.48 4.45
CA ILE A 179 -2.75 8.54 3.00
C ILE A 179 -1.36 8.05 2.62
N PRO A 180 -1.22 7.23 1.55
CA PRO A 180 0.08 6.79 1.04
C PRO A 180 0.87 7.96 0.46
N LEU A 181 1.50 8.76 1.32
CA LEU A 181 2.20 9.99 0.92
C LEU A 181 3.43 9.68 0.05
N ASP A 182 3.47 10.28 -1.13
CA ASP A 182 4.69 10.40 -1.94
C ASP A 182 4.91 11.85 -2.39
N THR A 183 5.96 12.09 -3.16
CA THR A 183 6.31 13.43 -3.64
C THR A 183 5.19 14.05 -4.47
N HIS A 184 4.50 13.27 -5.31
CA HIS A 184 3.39 13.80 -6.12
C HIS A 184 2.18 14.14 -5.27
N VAL A 185 1.82 13.26 -4.32
CA VAL A 185 0.69 13.48 -3.41
C VAL A 185 0.90 14.74 -2.58
N VAL A 186 2.09 14.96 -2.01
CA VAL A 186 2.35 16.16 -1.22
C VAL A 186 2.34 17.43 -2.09
N GLN A 187 2.91 17.39 -3.30
CA GLN A 187 2.87 18.50 -4.25
C GLN A 187 1.43 18.86 -4.67
N MET A 188 0.63 17.84 -4.96
CA MET A 188 -0.78 18.08 -5.34
C MET A 188 -1.61 18.59 -4.15
N ALA A 189 -1.37 18.06 -2.95
CA ALA A 189 -2.02 18.57 -1.75
C ALA A 189 -1.65 20.05 -1.47
N HIS A 190 -0.41 20.45 -1.74
CA HIS A 190 0.01 21.85 -1.63
C HIS A 190 -0.64 22.73 -2.72
N LYS A 191 -0.57 22.34 -3.98
CA LYS A 191 -1.19 23.07 -5.11
C LYS A 191 -2.69 23.27 -4.93
N THR A 192 -3.38 22.32 -4.32
CA THR A 192 -4.83 22.39 -4.08
C THR A 192 -5.19 23.11 -2.77
N GLY A 193 -4.21 23.55 -1.98
CA GLY A 193 -4.45 24.23 -0.69
C GLY A 193 -4.90 23.29 0.43
N ILE A 194 -4.71 21.99 0.30
CA ILE A 194 -4.98 20.99 1.36
C ILE A 194 -3.91 21.07 2.44
N THR A 195 -2.69 21.44 2.08
CA THR A 195 -1.57 21.66 2.99
C THR A 195 -0.78 22.91 2.58
N ASP A 196 -0.19 23.59 3.57
CA ASP A 196 0.65 24.76 3.34
C ASP A 196 2.13 24.40 3.09
N SER A 197 2.48 23.12 3.10
CA SER A 197 3.87 22.64 3.02
C SER A 197 4.02 21.48 2.05
N GLU A 198 5.10 21.50 1.27
CA GLU A 198 5.56 20.38 0.42
C GLU A 198 6.50 19.42 1.17
N THR A 199 6.59 19.51 2.49
CA THR A 199 7.49 18.67 3.26
C THR A 199 7.01 17.22 3.28
N TYR A 200 7.87 16.30 2.82
CA TYR A 200 7.63 14.87 2.91
C TYR A 200 7.86 14.37 4.34
N SER A 201 6.80 14.31 5.14
CA SER A 201 6.87 13.91 6.56
C SER A 201 5.61 13.18 7.01
N LEU A 202 5.70 12.43 8.11
CA LEU A 202 4.52 11.79 8.72
C LEU A 202 3.50 12.82 9.20
N ALA A 203 3.97 13.96 9.71
CA ALA A 203 3.08 15.06 10.11
C ALA A 203 2.29 15.61 8.92
N ALA A 204 2.93 15.78 7.76
CA ALA A 204 2.25 16.17 6.53
C ALA A 204 1.23 15.12 6.07
N ALA A 205 1.59 13.82 6.10
CA ALA A 205 0.66 12.74 5.76
C ALA A 205 -0.59 12.76 6.65
N ARG A 206 -0.42 12.89 7.96
CA ARG A 206 -1.53 13.00 8.93
C ARG A 206 -2.39 14.23 8.67
N LYS A 207 -1.78 15.40 8.43
CA LYS A 207 -2.50 16.64 8.17
C LYS A 207 -3.33 16.58 6.89
N ILE A 208 -2.76 16.02 5.81
CA ILE A 208 -3.47 15.80 4.56
C ILE A 208 -4.64 14.84 4.78
N THR A 209 -4.42 13.74 5.49
CA THR A 209 -5.47 12.76 5.80
C THR A 209 -6.60 13.37 6.62
N GLU A 210 -6.28 14.13 7.67
CA GLU A 210 -7.24 14.87 8.50
C GLU A 210 -8.10 15.83 7.64
N THR A 211 -7.45 16.58 6.75
CA THR A 211 -8.13 17.51 5.86
C THR A 211 -9.03 16.78 4.84
N LEU A 212 -8.60 15.62 4.35
CA LEU A 212 -9.39 14.79 3.44
C LEU A 212 -10.57 14.10 4.15
N SER A 213 -10.55 13.92 5.47
CA SER A 213 -11.70 13.39 6.20
C SER A 213 -12.93 14.30 6.17
N ASP A 214 -12.74 15.61 5.96
CA ASP A 214 -13.85 16.56 5.70
C ASP A 214 -14.51 16.30 4.33
N VAL A 215 -13.73 15.79 3.36
CA VAL A 215 -14.22 15.51 1.99
C VAL A 215 -14.80 14.12 1.87
N PHE A 216 -14.14 13.14 2.49
CA PHE A 216 -14.47 11.71 2.47
C PHE A 216 -14.65 11.19 3.90
N PRO A 217 -15.78 11.52 4.57
CA PRO A 217 -16.04 11.07 5.94
C PRO A 217 -16.00 9.54 6.04
N GLY A 218 -15.21 9.04 6.99
CA GLY A 218 -15.03 7.60 7.21
C GLY A 218 -14.05 6.90 6.26
N ASP A 219 -13.62 7.55 5.17
CA ASP A 219 -12.66 7.00 4.20
C ASP A 219 -11.72 8.08 3.63
N PRO A 220 -10.90 8.73 4.46
CA PRO A 220 -10.05 9.85 4.01
C PRO A 220 -9.03 9.43 2.95
N VAL A 221 -8.60 8.15 2.94
CA VAL A 221 -7.59 7.66 2.00
C VAL A 221 -8.16 7.44 0.58
N ARG A 222 -9.46 7.56 0.37
CA ARG A 222 -10.07 7.72 -0.96
C ARG A 222 -9.52 8.96 -1.68
N GLY A 223 -9.10 9.95 -0.91
CA GLY A 223 -8.43 11.16 -1.42
C GLY A 223 -7.12 10.90 -2.18
N ASP A 224 -6.50 9.73 -2.01
CA ASP A 224 -5.32 9.32 -2.80
C ASP A 224 -5.64 9.25 -4.30
N PHE A 225 -6.79 8.69 -4.68
CA PHE A 225 -7.26 8.70 -6.07
C PHE A 225 -7.52 10.12 -6.59
N ALA A 226 -8.05 11.01 -5.74
CA ALA A 226 -8.29 12.40 -6.11
C ALA A 226 -6.99 13.16 -6.38
N LEU A 227 -6.00 13.02 -5.50
CA LEU A 227 -4.70 13.70 -5.63
C LEU A 227 -3.85 13.09 -6.73
N PHE A 228 -3.89 11.76 -6.92
CA PHE A 228 -3.28 11.10 -8.07
C PHE A 228 -3.85 11.63 -9.37
N GLY A 229 -5.17 11.67 -9.48
CA GLY A 229 -5.86 12.15 -10.66
C GLY A 229 -5.57 13.62 -10.97
N ALA A 230 -5.52 14.46 -9.94
CA ALA A 230 -5.15 15.85 -10.07
C ALA A 230 -3.75 16.04 -10.68
N GLY A 231 -2.80 15.14 -10.34
CA GLY A 231 -1.44 15.14 -10.89
C GLY A 231 -1.34 14.67 -12.34
N VAL A 232 -2.30 13.86 -12.80
CA VAL A 232 -2.32 13.35 -14.19
C VAL A 232 -2.99 14.32 -15.16
N ASP A 233 -4.05 15.01 -14.70
CA ASP A 233 -4.89 15.82 -15.59
C ASP A 233 -4.37 17.26 -15.81
N ASP A 234 -3.35 17.71 -15.08
CA ASP A 234 -2.81 19.10 -15.12
C ASP A 234 -3.90 20.21 -15.02
N LYS A 235 -5.10 19.88 -14.60
CA LYS A 235 -6.32 20.70 -14.62
C LYS A 235 -6.94 20.88 -13.24
N PHE A 236 -6.09 21.01 -12.22
CA PHE A 236 -6.55 21.41 -10.90
C PHE A 236 -6.24 22.87 -10.64
#